data_1e30ba794fd9bb6ca05e85fd71a41194
#
_entry.id   1e30ba794fd9bb6ca05e85fd71a41194
#
_cell.length_a   1.000
_cell.length_b   1.000
_cell.length_c   1.000
_cell.angle_alpha   90.00
_cell.angle_beta   90.00
_cell.angle_gamma   90.00
#
_symmetry.space_group_name_H-M   'P 1'
#
loop_
_entity.id
_entity.type
_entity.pdbx_description
1 polymer ?
#
loop_
_entity_poly.entity_id
_entity_poly.type
_entity_poly.pdbx_seq_one_letter_code
_entity_poly.pdbx_strand_id
1 'polypeptide(L)'
;MSKVDQQLEDLRAEITSELPSDISVSDVKYEGPELVVYTRDPKKFARNGDLIRQLASQLRKRITVRPDPDVLSRPQDARDKVMDVIPEEAGVTDLDFHADTGEVVIEAEKPGMVIGKHGSTLREITQEVGWTPEVVRTPPIESST
;
A
#
# COMPACT_ATOMS: atom_id res chain seq x y z
N MET A 1 -5.48 27.58 15.17
CA MET A 1 -5.35 26.65 14.03
C MET A 1 -4.74 27.37 12.84
N SER A 2 -3.75 26.75 12.21
CA SER A 2 -3.17 27.33 11.01
C SER A 2 -4.13 27.16 9.84
N LYS A 3 -3.95 27.97 8.78
CA LYS A 3 -4.75 27.84 7.56
C LYS A 3 -4.58 26.46 6.91
N VAL A 4 -3.38 25.88 7.04
CA VAL A 4 -3.09 24.55 6.49
C VAL A 4 -3.92 23.49 7.18
N ASP A 5 -4.02 23.55 8.51
CA ASP A 5 -4.81 22.58 9.26
C ASP A 5 -6.29 22.66 8.91
N GLN A 6 -6.80 23.88 8.74
CA GLN A 6 -8.19 24.09 8.34
C GLN A 6 -8.45 23.56 6.91
N GLN A 7 -7.52 23.78 6.00
CA GLN A 7 -7.64 23.26 4.64
C GLN A 7 -7.63 21.74 4.62
N LEU A 8 -6.79 21.10 5.43
CA LEU A 8 -6.75 19.65 5.52
C LEU A 8 -8.04 19.07 6.08
N GLU A 9 -8.62 19.72 7.09
CA GLU A 9 -9.90 19.29 7.62
C GLU A 9 -11.03 19.42 6.61
N ASP A 10 -11.04 20.52 5.87
CA ASP A 10 -12.03 20.75 4.81
C ASP A 10 -11.90 19.70 3.70
N LEU A 11 -10.65 19.38 3.30
CA LEU A 11 -10.39 18.34 2.31
C LEU A 11 -10.82 16.97 2.81
N ARG A 12 -10.53 16.68 4.07
CA ARG A 12 -10.94 15.41 4.68
C ARG A 12 -12.46 15.26 4.66
N ALA A 13 -13.18 16.31 5.03
CA ALA A 13 -14.64 16.31 5.00
C ALA A 13 -15.19 16.11 3.59
N GLU A 14 -14.61 16.80 2.62
CA GLU A 14 -15.01 16.67 1.22
C GLU A 14 -14.75 15.27 0.69
N ILE A 15 -13.57 14.71 0.96
CA ILE A 15 -13.21 13.35 0.56
C ILE A 15 -14.18 12.35 1.18
N THR A 16 -14.43 12.49 2.48
CA THR A 16 -15.32 11.59 3.20
C THR A 16 -16.75 11.64 2.63
N SER A 17 -17.22 12.82 2.25
CA SER A 17 -18.57 12.97 1.69
C SER A 17 -18.74 12.28 0.33
N GLU A 18 -17.65 12.16 -0.44
CA GLU A 18 -17.68 11.53 -1.77
C GLU A 18 -17.46 10.02 -1.70
N LEU A 19 -17.04 9.50 -0.55
CA LEU A 19 -16.77 8.08 -0.40
C LEU A 19 -18.01 7.30 0.05
N PRO A 20 -18.11 6.01 -0.36
CA PRO A 20 -19.13 5.13 0.21
C PRO A 20 -19.01 5.05 1.72
N SER A 21 -20.11 4.81 2.40
CA SER A 21 -20.17 4.79 3.87
C SER A 21 -19.33 3.68 4.50
N ASP A 22 -18.97 2.65 3.73
CA ASP A 22 -18.17 1.53 4.20
C ASP A 22 -16.66 1.75 4.07
N ILE A 23 -16.25 2.91 3.53
CA ILE A 23 -14.84 3.29 3.43
C ILE A 23 -14.56 4.42 4.42
N SER A 24 -13.60 4.22 5.30
CA SER A 24 -13.22 5.23 6.28
C SER A 24 -11.90 5.90 5.92
N VAL A 25 -11.81 7.19 6.22
CA VAL A 25 -10.57 7.96 6.13
C VAL A 25 -10.15 8.30 7.54
N SER A 26 -8.98 7.80 7.95
CA SER A 26 -8.47 8.03 9.29
C SER A 26 -7.67 9.33 9.39
N ASP A 27 -7.00 9.72 8.32
CA ASP A 27 -6.22 10.96 8.30
C ASP A 27 -5.94 11.40 6.86
N VAL A 28 -5.63 12.69 6.70
CA VAL A 28 -5.24 13.28 5.41
C VAL A 28 -4.06 14.20 5.68
N LYS A 29 -2.98 14.01 4.93
CA LYS A 29 -1.76 14.83 5.07
C LYS A 29 -1.19 15.18 3.71
N TYR A 30 -0.41 16.26 3.66
CA TYR A 30 0.37 16.58 2.48
C TYR A 30 1.77 15.95 2.58
N GLU A 31 2.21 15.33 1.50
CA GLU A 31 3.59 14.89 1.33
C GLU A 31 4.11 15.55 0.06
N GLY A 32 4.83 16.65 0.22
CA GLY A 32 5.20 17.48 -0.92
C GLY A 32 3.94 17.96 -1.62
N PRO A 33 3.85 17.82 -2.95
CA PRO A 33 2.65 18.23 -3.69
C PRO A 33 1.51 17.23 -3.64
N GLU A 34 1.74 16.04 -3.09
CA GLU A 34 0.73 14.98 -3.06
C GLU A 34 -0.10 15.03 -1.79
N LEU A 35 -1.38 14.73 -1.95
CA LEU A 35 -2.30 14.57 -0.83
C LEU A 35 -2.35 13.08 -0.49
N VAL A 36 -1.97 12.74 0.74
CA VAL A 36 -1.97 11.34 1.20
C VAL A 36 -3.18 11.10 2.06
N VAL A 37 -3.98 10.12 1.67
CA VAL A 37 -5.19 9.72 2.38
C VAL A 37 -4.90 8.39 3.10
N TYR A 38 -5.04 8.39 4.42
CA TYR A 38 -4.87 7.19 5.22
C TYR A 38 -6.23 6.55 5.45
N THR A 39 -6.31 5.25 5.25
CA THR A 39 -7.56 4.51 5.39
C THR A 39 -7.36 3.22 6.16
N ARG A 40 -8.39 2.82 6.89
CA ARG A 40 -8.45 1.49 7.51
C ARG A 40 -8.96 0.43 6.53
N ASP A 41 -9.41 0.86 5.36
CA ASP A 41 -10.02 0.00 4.35
C ASP A 41 -9.25 0.03 3.02
N PRO A 42 -7.92 -0.26 3.02
CA PRO A 42 -7.12 -0.14 1.80
C PRO A 42 -7.62 -1.03 0.66
N LYS A 43 -8.18 -2.19 0.99
CA LYS A 43 -8.73 -3.10 -0.02
C LYS A 43 -9.92 -2.50 -0.75
N LYS A 44 -10.77 -1.79 -0.01
CA LYS A 44 -11.96 -1.16 -0.58
C LYS A 44 -11.58 -0.02 -1.53
N PHE A 45 -10.55 0.74 -1.17
CA PHE A 45 -10.00 1.75 -2.08
C PHE A 45 -9.43 1.11 -3.33
N ALA A 46 -8.72 0.01 -3.20
CA ALA A 46 -8.14 -0.69 -4.35
C ALA A 46 -9.21 -1.18 -5.32
N ARG A 47 -10.36 -1.62 -4.80
CA ARG A 47 -11.49 -2.05 -5.63
C ARG A 47 -12.19 -0.90 -6.32
N ASN A 48 -12.04 0.31 -5.80
CA ASN A 48 -12.71 1.52 -6.31
C ASN A 48 -11.70 2.52 -6.86
N GLY A 49 -10.79 2.04 -7.73
CA GLY A 49 -9.75 2.90 -8.32
C GLY A 49 -10.30 4.10 -9.07
N ASP A 50 -11.47 3.97 -9.70
CA ASP A 50 -12.13 5.08 -10.39
C ASP A 50 -12.52 6.19 -9.44
N LEU A 51 -12.89 5.84 -8.21
CA LEU A 51 -13.25 6.80 -7.19
C LEU A 51 -12.08 7.71 -6.84
N ILE A 52 -10.88 7.12 -6.72
CA ILE A 52 -9.66 7.89 -6.44
C ILE A 52 -9.36 8.83 -7.59
N ARG A 53 -9.53 8.38 -8.84
CA ARG A 53 -9.33 9.23 -10.02
C ARG A 53 -10.31 10.38 -10.06
N GLN A 54 -11.57 10.13 -9.72
CA GLN A 54 -12.58 11.17 -9.67
C GLN A 54 -12.23 12.22 -8.62
N LEU A 55 -11.82 11.78 -7.43
CA LEU A 55 -11.40 12.68 -6.35
C LEU A 55 -10.19 13.51 -6.76
N ALA A 56 -9.19 12.87 -7.36
CA ALA A 56 -7.98 13.57 -7.82
C ALA A 56 -8.32 14.65 -8.85
N SER A 57 -9.20 14.33 -9.78
CA SER A 57 -9.65 15.26 -10.81
C SER A 57 -10.47 16.41 -10.22
N GLN A 58 -11.37 16.09 -9.32
CA GLN A 58 -12.26 17.07 -8.68
C GLN A 58 -11.50 18.05 -7.81
N LEU A 59 -10.54 17.55 -7.05
CA LEU A 59 -9.72 18.36 -6.16
C LEU A 59 -8.50 18.97 -6.85
N ARG A 60 -8.23 18.55 -8.09
CA ARG A 60 -7.05 18.96 -8.86
C ARG A 60 -5.73 18.72 -8.11
N LYS A 61 -5.64 17.57 -7.46
CA LYS A 61 -4.48 17.17 -6.67
C LYS A 61 -4.15 15.72 -6.94
N ARG A 62 -2.88 15.38 -6.81
CA ARG A 62 -2.49 13.98 -6.80
C ARG A 62 -2.88 13.38 -5.46
N ILE A 63 -3.58 12.26 -5.50
CA ILE A 63 -4.01 11.58 -4.30
C ILE A 63 -3.34 10.21 -4.23
N THR A 64 -2.68 9.95 -3.12
CA THR A 64 -2.10 8.66 -2.80
C THR A 64 -2.85 8.10 -1.60
N VAL A 65 -3.25 6.84 -1.68
CA VAL A 65 -3.94 6.17 -0.58
C VAL A 65 -2.96 5.23 0.10
N ARG A 66 -2.88 5.32 1.42
CA ARG A 66 -2.02 4.45 2.24
C ARG A 66 -2.82 3.82 3.36
N PRO A 67 -2.47 2.60 3.77
CA PRO A 67 -3.14 2.00 4.92
C PRO A 67 -2.77 2.75 6.20
N ASP A 68 -3.75 2.85 7.10
CA ASP A 68 -3.50 3.35 8.44
C ASP A 68 -2.49 2.40 9.11
N PRO A 69 -1.44 2.92 9.76
CA PRO A 69 -0.47 2.06 10.43
C PRO A 69 -1.07 1.06 11.42
N ASP A 70 -2.20 1.40 12.02
CA ASP A 70 -2.88 0.52 12.99
C ASP A 70 -3.46 -0.75 12.37
N VAL A 71 -3.71 -0.76 11.05
CA VAL A 71 -4.26 -1.94 10.37
C VAL A 71 -3.19 -2.85 9.81
N LEU A 72 -1.94 -2.43 9.86
CA LEU A 72 -0.84 -3.23 9.37
C LEU A 72 -0.48 -4.31 10.38
N SER A 73 -0.26 -5.52 9.89
CA SER A 73 0.30 -6.58 10.72
C SER A 73 1.70 -6.19 11.18
N ARG A 74 2.12 -6.65 12.35
CA ARG A 74 3.49 -6.44 12.79
C ARG A 74 4.43 -7.06 11.77
N PRO A 75 5.60 -6.43 11.47
CA PRO A 75 6.52 -7.00 10.47
C PRO A 75 6.89 -8.46 10.75
N GLN A 76 7.03 -8.86 11.99
CA GLN A 76 7.36 -10.25 12.37
C GLN A 76 6.25 -11.21 11.95
N ASP A 77 4.99 -10.86 12.24
CA ASP A 77 3.84 -11.68 11.90
C ASP A 77 3.58 -11.64 10.39
N ALA A 78 3.75 -10.45 9.78
CA ALA A 78 3.58 -10.28 8.35
C ALA A 78 4.60 -11.11 7.57
N ARG A 79 5.84 -11.17 8.03
CA ARG A 79 6.90 -11.96 7.39
C ARG A 79 6.49 -13.42 7.25
N ASP A 80 5.99 -14.01 8.32
CA ASP A 80 5.59 -15.42 8.32
C ASP A 80 4.44 -15.66 7.33
N LYS A 81 3.45 -14.78 7.31
CA LYS A 81 2.32 -14.90 6.40
C LYS A 81 2.73 -14.70 4.95
N VAL A 82 3.59 -13.74 4.68
CA VAL A 82 4.11 -13.50 3.33
C VAL A 82 4.85 -14.72 2.82
N MET A 83 5.70 -15.31 3.66
CA MET A 83 6.47 -16.49 3.29
C MET A 83 5.58 -17.72 3.07
N ASP A 84 4.46 -17.81 3.79
CA ASP A 84 3.50 -18.90 3.59
C ASP A 84 2.77 -18.79 2.25
N VAL A 85 2.51 -17.58 1.81
CA VAL A 85 1.79 -17.33 0.55
C VAL A 85 2.70 -17.52 -0.66
N ILE A 86 3.97 -17.16 -0.55
CA ILE A 86 4.91 -17.21 -1.66
C ILE A 86 5.49 -18.62 -1.80
N PRO A 87 5.49 -19.19 -3.03
CA PRO A 87 6.12 -20.50 -3.25
C PRO A 87 7.61 -20.48 -2.90
N GLU A 88 8.10 -21.55 -2.32
CA GLU A 88 9.50 -21.69 -1.96
C GLU A 88 10.43 -21.51 -3.17
N GLU A 89 9.98 -21.96 -4.32
CA GLU A 89 10.74 -21.89 -5.57
C GLU A 89 11.00 -20.46 -6.04
N ALA A 90 10.25 -19.49 -5.52
CA ALA A 90 10.47 -18.09 -5.85
C ALA A 90 11.82 -17.58 -5.35
N GLY A 91 12.37 -18.20 -4.33
CA GLY A 91 13.69 -17.85 -3.81
C GLY A 91 13.75 -16.47 -3.19
N VAL A 92 12.85 -16.22 -2.22
CA VAL A 92 12.84 -14.94 -1.50
C VAL A 92 14.11 -14.81 -0.66
N THR A 93 14.86 -13.75 -0.89
CA THR A 93 16.12 -13.50 -0.19
C THR A 93 16.00 -12.43 0.88
N ASP A 94 15.03 -11.54 0.77
CA ASP A 94 14.84 -10.48 1.75
C ASP A 94 13.42 -9.92 1.71
N LEU A 95 12.98 -9.43 2.87
CA LEU A 95 11.72 -8.70 3.03
C LEU A 95 12.03 -7.42 3.80
N ASP A 96 11.73 -6.28 3.21
CA ASP A 96 11.98 -4.99 3.80
C ASP A 96 10.68 -4.25 4.01
N PHE A 97 10.32 -4.01 5.27
CA PHE A 97 9.06 -3.38 5.65
C PHE A 97 9.26 -1.89 5.87
N HIS A 98 8.53 -1.07 5.09
CA HIS A 98 8.56 0.39 5.17
C HIS A 98 7.28 0.88 5.83
N ALA A 99 7.33 1.08 7.13
CA ALA A 99 6.15 1.44 7.93
C ALA A 99 5.57 2.80 7.52
N ASP A 100 6.40 3.72 7.08
CA ASP A 100 5.97 5.06 6.67
C ASP A 100 5.08 5.05 5.43
N THR A 101 5.31 4.11 4.52
CA THR A 101 4.52 3.99 3.28
C THR A 101 3.54 2.83 3.31
N GLY A 102 3.67 1.91 4.28
CA GLY A 102 2.87 0.71 4.31
C GLY A 102 3.25 -0.32 3.26
N GLU A 103 4.48 -0.21 2.74
CA GLU A 103 4.97 -1.10 1.69
C GLU A 103 5.92 -2.15 2.24
N VAL A 104 5.91 -3.33 1.62
CA VAL A 104 6.93 -4.35 1.87
C VAL A 104 7.64 -4.65 0.55
N VAL A 105 8.96 -4.48 0.55
CA VAL A 105 9.78 -4.80 -0.63
C VAL A 105 10.21 -6.25 -0.51
N ILE A 106 9.83 -7.06 -1.47
CA ILE A 106 10.13 -8.49 -1.51
C ILE A 106 11.23 -8.71 -2.55
N GLU A 107 12.39 -9.13 -2.09
CA GLU A 107 13.51 -9.44 -2.96
C GLU A 107 13.52 -10.94 -3.23
N ALA A 108 13.46 -11.33 -4.50
CA ALA A 108 13.33 -12.73 -4.88
C ALA A 108 14.14 -13.04 -6.14
N GLU A 109 14.64 -14.28 -6.22
CA GLU A 109 15.35 -14.75 -7.41
C GLU A 109 14.42 -14.85 -8.62
N LYS A 110 13.17 -15.24 -8.38
CA LYS A 110 12.16 -15.40 -9.43
C LYS A 110 10.95 -14.52 -9.13
N PRO A 111 11.03 -13.21 -9.47
CA PRO A 111 9.94 -12.27 -9.16
C PRO A 111 8.60 -12.68 -9.74
N GLY A 112 8.58 -13.31 -10.90
CA GLY A 112 7.33 -13.76 -11.51
C GLY A 112 6.54 -14.73 -10.64
N MET A 113 7.22 -15.55 -9.85
CA MET A 113 6.57 -16.49 -8.94
C MET A 113 6.00 -15.79 -7.71
N VAL A 114 6.58 -14.65 -7.31
CA VAL A 114 6.04 -13.82 -6.22
C VAL A 114 4.81 -13.07 -6.69
N ILE A 115 4.83 -12.58 -7.92
CA ILE A 115 3.69 -11.84 -8.49
C ILE A 115 2.48 -12.78 -8.66
N GLY A 116 2.74 -13.99 -9.13
CA GLY A 116 1.70 -14.96 -9.40
C GLY A 116 0.94 -14.65 -10.68
N LYS A 117 0.01 -15.53 -11.03
CA LYS A 117 -0.78 -15.38 -12.25
C LYS A 117 -1.70 -14.18 -12.12
N HIS A 118 -1.55 -13.21 -13.02
CA HIS A 118 -2.34 -11.96 -13.02
C HIS A 118 -2.26 -11.19 -11.70
N GLY A 119 -1.14 -11.29 -11.01
CA GLY A 119 -0.93 -10.59 -9.74
C GLY A 119 -1.68 -11.21 -8.57
N SER A 120 -2.13 -12.44 -8.68
CA SER A 120 -2.94 -13.11 -7.64
C SER A 120 -2.20 -13.24 -6.31
N THR A 121 -0.92 -13.60 -6.35
CA THR A 121 -0.12 -13.77 -5.14
C THR A 121 0.09 -12.43 -4.42
N LEU A 122 0.34 -11.36 -5.17
CA LEU A 122 0.47 -10.03 -4.58
C LEU A 122 -0.82 -9.56 -3.91
N ARG A 123 -1.96 -9.81 -4.56
CA ARG A 123 -3.25 -9.47 -3.95
C ARG A 123 -3.51 -10.25 -2.69
N GLU A 124 -3.15 -11.52 -2.67
CA GLU A 124 -3.28 -12.36 -1.48
C GLU A 124 -2.43 -11.84 -0.33
N ILE A 125 -1.20 -11.42 -0.61
CA ILE A 125 -0.32 -10.81 0.39
C ILE A 125 -0.97 -9.56 0.99
N THR A 126 -1.46 -8.67 0.13
CA THR A 126 -2.13 -7.45 0.59
C THR A 126 -3.32 -7.77 1.48
N GLN A 127 -4.11 -8.79 1.11
CA GLN A 127 -5.27 -9.20 1.88
C GLN A 127 -4.91 -9.79 3.25
N GLU A 128 -3.82 -10.55 3.31
CA GLU A 128 -3.44 -11.24 4.54
C GLU A 128 -2.75 -10.30 5.54
N VAL A 129 -1.91 -9.40 5.07
CA VAL A 129 -1.04 -8.60 5.97
C VAL A 129 -1.32 -7.11 5.96
N GLY A 130 -2.07 -6.61 4.97
CA GLY A 130 -2.33 -5.18 4.83
C GLY A 130 -1.19 -4.37 4.22
N TRP A 131 0.01 -4.93 4.14
CA TRP A 131 1.15 -4.28 3.52
C TRP A 131 1.06 -4.38 2.01
N THR A 132 1.45 -3.30 1.31
CA THR A 132 1.47 -3.29 -0.16
C THR A 132 2.79 -3.87 -0.64
N PRO A 133 2.77 -5.01 -1.34
CA PRO A 133 4.01 -5.64 -1.79
C PRO A 133 4.58 -4.99 -3.04
N GLU A 134 5.88 -4.80 -3.05
CA GLU A 134 6.66 -4.43 -4.21
C GLU A 134 7.71 -5.50 -4.40
N VAL A 135 7.84 -6.03 -5.62
CA VAL A 135 8.77 -7.12 -5.89
C VAL A 135 9.96 -6.60 -6.66
N VAL A 136 11.15 -6.94 -6.18
CA VAL A 136 12.40 -6.63 -6.87
C VAL A 136 13.17 -7.92 -7.07
N ARG A 137 13.95 -7.96 -8.14
CA ARG A 137 14.77 -9.12 -8.43
C ARG A 137 16.03 -9.10 -7.58
N THR A 138 16.33 -10.23 -6.97
CA THR A 138 17.59 -10.40 -6.27
C THR A 138 18.72 -10.21 -7.27
N PRO A 139 19.68 -9.32 -7.00
CA PRO A 139 20.83 -9.17 -7.89
C PRO A 139 21.55 -10.49 -8.03
N PRO A 140 22.03 -10.83 -9.23
CA PRO A 140 22.82 -12.05 -9.37
C PRO A 140 24.01 -11.96 -8.44
N ILE A 141 24.20 -13.01 -7.66
CA ILE A 141 25.40 -13.13 -6.85
C ILE A 141 26.54 -13.06 -7.84
N GLU A 142 27.29 -11.97 -7.80
CA GLU A 142 28.51 -11.93 -8.57
C GLU A 142 29.33 -13.09 -8.05
N SER A 143 29.28 -14.16 -8.83
CA SER A 143 30.29 -15.17 -8.64
C SER A 143 31.59 -14.40 -8.80
N SER A 144 32.20 -14.11 -7.72
CA SER A 144 33.47 -13.43 -7.67
C SER A 144 34.50 -14.18 -8.51
N THR A 145 34.22 -14.18 -9.66
CA THR A 145 35.17 -14.62 -10.62
C THR A 145 35.92 -13.45 -11.09
#